data_e238b8e60d050515fd32979b78284d8c
#
_entry.id   e238b8e60d050515fd32979b78284d8c
#
_cell.length_a   1.000
_cell.length_b   1.000
_cell.length_c   1.000
_cell.angle_alpha   90.00
_cell.angle_beta   90.00
_cell.angle_gamma   90.00
#
_symmetry.space_group_name_H-M   'P 1'
#
loop_
_entity.id
_entity.type
_entity.pdbx_description
1 polymer ?
#
loop_
_entity_poly.entity_id
_entity_poly.type
_entity_poly.pdbx_seq_one_letter_code
_entity_poly.pdbx_strand_id
1 'polypeptide(L)'
;MNRDELEQAITWDAEQYIPISLTDLYIDYQVLGPTLSGKEGVNDVVLVAVPRMIVDSFIKTIEILGLEVGVLETNLSSIARAVIPKKDQSEIIALVDVGGEKTNIAIFDKAIRITGSIPKGGVDFTRSISEKLKLNILEAEELKNHEGLPGKNNKVKDAMEPAMLEIIAEIKKAINYYFEKTNANKKAQISKVLVCGGNASVPGFVEFLGERTGVKTLMGNPWANISVYPLKPVPKLEAPMYTTAIGLAMKGN
;
A
#
# COMPACT_ATOMS: atom_id res chain seq x y z
N MET A 1 28.35 -15.33 4.00
CA MET A 1 27.69 -15.42 5.32
C MET A 1 26.79 -16.64 5.32
N ASN A 2 26.87 -17.46 6.34
CA ASN A 2 25.89 -18.53 6.59
C ASN A 2 24.59 -17.91 7.14
N ARG A 3 23.54 -18.72 7.34
CA ARG A 3 22.23 -18.23 7.77
C ARG A 3 22.28 -17.58 9.17
N ASP A 4 23.00 -18.20 10.11
CA ASP A 4 23.11 -17.70 11.47
C ASP A 4 23.90 -16.38 11.56
N GLU A 5 24.97 -16.25 10.78
CA GLU A 5 25.73 -14.99 10.65
C GLU A 5 24.87 -13.88 10.05
N LEU A 6 23.98 -14.22 9.09
CA LEU A 6 23.06 -13.26 8.48
C LEU A 6 22.01 -12.79 9.48
N GLU A 7 21.41 -13.70 10.24
CA GLU A 7 20.44 -13.37 11.27
C GLU A 7 21.03 -12.45 12.36
N GLN A 8 22.23 -12.74 12.81
CA GLN A 8 22.96 -11.90 13.78
C GLN A 8 23.24 -10.50 13.21
N ALA A 9 23.70 -10.42 11.95
CA ALA A 9 23.97 -9.14 11.32
C ALA A 9 22.72 -8.29 11.13
N ILE A 10 21.62 -8.91 10.70
CA ILE A 10 20.32 -8.23 10.53
C ILE A 10 19.79 -7.75 11.89
N THR A 11 19.90 -8.57 12.92
CA THR A 11 19.47 -8.21 14.27
C THR A 11 20.27 -7.02 14.81
N TRP A 12 21.57 -7.04 14.62
CA TRP A 12 22.45 -5.95 15.03
C TRP A 12 22.19 -4.65 14.28
N ASP A 13 21.99 -4.72 12.98
CA ASP A 13 21.59 -3.56 12.17
C ASP A 13 20.20 -3.04 12.58
N ALA A 14 19.24 -3.93 12.85
CA ALA A 14 17.90 -3.55 13.28
C ALA A 14 17.90 -2.73 14.57
N GLU A 15 18.76 -3.05 15.54
CA GLU A 15 18.89 -2.29 16.80
C GLU A 15 19.27 -0.82 16.60
N GLN A 16 19.97 -0.51 15.49
CA GLN A 16 20.39 0.86 15.21
C GLN A 16 19.26 1.73 14.64
N TYR A 17 18.25 1.12 14.02
CA TYR A 17 17.16 1.82 13.34
C TYR A 17 15.81 1.74 14.07
N ILE A 18 15.64 0.76 14.95
CA ILE A 18 14.36 0.52 15.63
C ILE A 18 14.47 1.02 17.08
N PRO A 19 13.72 2.07 17.47
CA PRO A 19 13.81 2.66 18.81
C PRO A 19 12.99 1.89 19.87
N ILE A 20 12.76 0.59 19.65
CA ILE A 20 12.01 -0.32 20.53
C ILE A 20 12.90 -1.54 20.77
N SER A 21 12.87 -2.11 21.98
CA SER A 21 13.61 -3.33 22.28
C SER A 21 13.21 -4.46 21.34
N LEU A 22 14.18 -5.13 20.74
CA LEU A 22 13.92 -6.25 19.83
C LEU A 22 13.17 -7.41 20.53
N THR A 23 13.29 -7.53 21.86
CA THR A 23 12.52 -8.51 22.65
C THR A 23 11.01 -8.28 22.60
N ASP A 24 10.59 -7.02 22.36
CA ASP A 24 9.18 -6.63 22.28
C ASP A 24 8.62 -6.67 20.86
N LEU A 25 9.43 -7.16 19.90
CA LEU A 25 9.08 -7.23 18.49
C LEU A 25 9.01 -8.68 18.00
N TYR A 26 8.14 -8.94 17.06
CA TYR A 26 8.28 -10.01 16.07
C TYR A 26 9.07 -9.46 14.91
N ILE A 27 10.13 -10.15 14.51
CA ILE A 27 11.01 -9.74 13.42
C ILE A 27 11.06 -10.87 12.41
N ASP A 28 10.90 -10.51 11.16
CA ASP A 28 11.10 -11.41 10.02
C ASP A 28 11.84 -10.66 8.90
N TYR A 29 12.55 -11.37 8.05
CA TYR A 29 13.31 -10.76 6.97
C TYR A 29 13.28 -11.57 5.68
N GLN A 30 13.46 -10.88 4.58
CA GLN A 30 13.61 -11.49 3.26
C GLN A 30 14.82 -10.91 2.54
N VAL A 31 15.74 -11.77 2.10
CA VAL A 31 16.85 -11.38 1.23
C VAL A 31 16.33 -11.18 -0.18
N LEU A 32 16.51 -10.00 -0.74
CA LEU A 32 16.02 -9.63 -2.07
C LEU A 32 17.04 -9.89 -3.19
N GLY A 33 18.26 -10.29 -2.83
CA GLY A 33 19.37 -10.48 -3.76
C GLY A 33 20.25 -9.23 -3.90
N PRO A 34 21.10 -9.15 -4.95
CA PRO A 34 22.06 -8.07 -5.12
C PRO A 34 21.44 -6.69 -5.00
N THR A 35 22.13 -5.79 -4.29
CA THR A 35 21.63 -4.44 -4.08
C THR A 35 21.46 -3.69 -5.40
N LEU A 36 20.35 -2.91 -5.50
CA LEU A 36 20.09 -2.05 -6.64
C LEU A 36 21.06 -0.85 -6.72
N SER A 37 21.80 -0.56 -5.65
CA SER A 37 22.83 0.49 -5.65
C SER A 37 24.08 0.15 -6.48
N GLY A 38 24.20 -1.09 -6.97
CA GLY A 38 25.31 -1.55 -7.80
C GLY A 38 26.59 -1.90 -7.02
N LYS A 39 26.56 -1.92 -5.68
CA LYS A 39 27.71 -2.37 -4.87
C LYS A 39 27.85 -3.87 -4.96
N GLU A 40 29.03 -4.34 -5.42
CA GLU A 40 29.32 -5.78 -5.50
C GLU A 40 29.36 -6.43 -4.11
N GLY A 41 28.86 -7.66 -4.02
CA GLY A 41 28.88 -8.45 -2.79
C GLY A 41 27.87 -8.02 -1.71
N VAL A 42 27.03 -7.03 -1.98
CA VAL A 42 26.00 -6.52 -1.06
C VAL A 42 24.61 -6.97 -1.53
N ASN A 43 23.81 -7.48 -0.60
CA ASN A 43 22.42 -7.83 -0.86
C ASN A 43 21.48 -6.83 -0.15
N ASP A 44 20.36 -6.53 -0.80
CA ASP A 44 19.25 -5.84 -0.15
C ASP A 44 18.44 -6.83 0.69
N VAL A 45 18.01 -6.38 1.85
CA VAL A 45 17.16 -7.16 2.77
C VAL A 45 15.94 -6.31 3.13
N VAL A 46 14.76 -6.90 3.05
CA VAL A 46 13.56 -6.33 3.67
C VAL A 46 13.44 -6.91 5.07
N LEU A 47 13.34 -6.01 6.04
CA LEU A 47 13.09 -6.33 7.43
C LEU A 47 11.67 -5.88 7.79
N VAL A 48 10.92 -6.76 8.44
CA VAL A 48 9.62 -6.46 9.02
C VAL A 48 9.70 -6.64 10.52
N ALA A 49 9.42 -5.59 11.26
CA ALA A 49 9.40 -5.59 12.72
C ALA A 49 8.05 -5.06 13.22
N VAL A 50 7.37 -5.83 14.04
CA VAL A 50 6.02 -5.49 14.54
C VAL A 50 5.96 -5.71 16.05
N PRO A 51 5.42 -4.75 16.84
CA PRO A 51 5.24 -4.92 18.27
C PRO A 51 4.43 -6.19 18.61
N ARG A 52 4.98 -7.03 19.49
CA ARG A 52 4.33 -8.29 19.92
C ARG A 52 2.91 -8.06 20.42
N MET A 53 2.69 -7.01 21.19
CA MET A 53 1.38 -6.69 21.74
C MET A 53 0.31 -6.53 20.63
N ILE A 54 0.68 -5.95 19.47
CA ILE A 54 -0.24 -5.80 18.34
C ILE A 54 -0.53 -7.17 17.72
N VAL A 55 0.51 -7.93 17.41
CA VAL A 55 0.38 -9.26 16.78
C VAL A 55 -0.41 -10.21 17.67
N ASP A 56 -0.07 -10.27 18.96
CA ASP A 56 -0.72 -11.15 19.93
C ASP A 56 -2.22 -10.83 20.09
N SER A 57 -2.61 -9.55 19.96
CA SER A 57 -4.02 -9.17 20.00
C SER A 57 -4.80 -9.70 18.79
N PHE A 58 -4.20 -9.71 17.61
CA PHE A 58 -4.79 -10.31 16.41
C PHE A 58 -4.87 -11.83 16.54
N ILE A 59 -3.79 -12.47 16.99
CA ILE A 59 -3.77 -13.93 17.20
C ILE A 59 -4.89 -14.35 18.16
N LYS A 60 -5.00 -13.70 19.33
CA LYS A 60 -6.05 -13.98 20.30
C LYS A 60 -7.46 -13.80 19.73
N THR A 61 -7.66 -12.78 18.90
CA THR A 61 -8.96 -12.54 18.26
C THR A 61 -9.33 -13.69 17.32
N ILE A 62 -8.38 -14.20 16.55
CA ILE A 62 -8.59 -15.31 15.62
C ILE A 62 -8.82 -16.61 16.39
N GLU A 63 -8.08 -16.85 17.48
CA GLU A 63 -8.24 -18.03 18.36
C GLU A 63 -9.62 -18.06 19.02
N ILE A 64 -10.17 -16.91 19.47
CA ILE A 64 -11.53 -16.81 20.02
C ILE A 64 -12.58 -17.25 18.99
N LEU A 65 -12.32 -17.05 17.71
CA LEU A 65 -13.18 -17.52 16.62
C LEU A 65 -13.01 -19.02 16.31
N GLY A 66 -12.14 -19.74 17.03
CA GLY A 66 -11.85 -21.15 16.80
C GLY A 66 -11.01 -21.40 15.55
N LEU A 67 -10.28 -20.38 15.08
CA LEU A 67 -9.41 -20.46 13.90
C LEU A 67 -7.94 -20.42 14.30
N GLU A 68 -7.08 -21.02 13.48
CA GLU A 68 -5.63 -20.98 13.64
C GLU A 68 -5.03 -19.93 12.69
N VAL A 69 -4.01 -19.21 13.17
CA VAL A 69 -3.29 -18.23 12.35
C VAL A 69 -2.23 -18.97 11.52
N GLY A 70 -2.46 -19.08 10.22
CA GLY A 70 -1.49 -19.70 9.32
C GLY A 70 -0.35 -18.77 8.93
N VAL A 71 -0.63 -17.50 8.68
CA VAL A 71 0.35 -16.50 8.23
C VAL A 71 -0.04 -15.11 8.71
N LEU A 72 0.96 -14.32 9.09
CA LEU A 72 0.86 -12.88 9.30
C LEU A 72 1.74 -12.19 8.27
N GLU A 73 1.21 -11.14 7.64
CA GLU A 73 1.98 -10.32 6.71
C GLU A 73 1.49 -8.88 6.66
N THR A 74 2.28 -7.99 6.06
CA THR A 74 1.86 -6.61 5.87
C THR A 74 0.77 -6.51 4.79
N ASN A 75 -0.15 -5.56 4.93
CA ASN A 75 -1.17 -5.30 3.92
C ASN A 75 -0.57 -4.99 2.54
N LEU A 76 0.53 -4.23 2.46
CA LEU A 76 1.18 -3.91 1.20
C LEU A 76 1.72 -5.16 0.47
N SER A 77 2.22 -6.16 1.20
CA SER A 77 2.66 -7.44 0.61
C SER A 77 1.49 -8.22 0.02
N SER A 78 0.37 -8.29 0.74
CA SER A 78 -0.84 -8.96 0.25
C SER A 78 -1.44 -8.23 -0.95
N ILE A 79 -1.50 -6.89 -0.91
CA ILE A 79 -1.96 -6.05 -2.02
C ILE A 79 -1.10 -6.29 -3.27
N ALA A 80 0.23 -6.23 -3.15
CA ALA A 80 1.15 -6.47 -4.26
C ALA A 80 0.88 -7.81 -4.94
N ARG A 81 0.68 -8.87 -4.14
CA ARG A 81 0.37 -10.22 -4.62
C ARG A 81 -0.95 -10.27 -5.40
N ALA A 82 -1.97 -9.53 -4.96
CA ALA A 82 -3.26 -9.50 -5.62
C ALA A 82 -3.22 -8.73 -6.94
N VAL A 83 -2.67 -7.50 -6.94
CA VAL A 83 -2.88 -6.53 -8.03
C VAL A 83 -1.76 -6.45 -9.05
N ILE A 84 -0.55 -6.96 -8.75
CA ILE A 84 0.54 -6.96 -9.72
C ILE A 84 0.48 -8.24 -10.55
N PRO A 85 0.10 -8.17 -11.84
CA PRO A 85 0.06 -9.35 -12.68
C PRO A 85 1.45 -9.98 -12.82
N LYS A 86 1.51 -11.32 -12.93
CA LYS A 86 2.79 -12.04 -13.09
C LYS A 86 3.66 -11.50 -14.23
N LYS A 87 3.04 -11.06 -15.32
CA LYS A 87 3.73 -10.47 -16.48
C LYS A 87 4.38 -9.11 -16.19
N ASP A 88 3.91 -8.39 -15.17
CA ASP A 88 4.34 -7.03 -14.83
C ASP A 88 5.35 -7.02 -13.66
N GLN A 89 5.77 -8.18 -13.16
CA GLN A 89 6.69 -8.31 -12.01
C GLN A 89 8.11 -7.77 -12.28
N SER A 90 8.46 -7.52 -13.54
CA SER A 90 9.73 -6.87 -13.91
C SER A 90 9.62 -5.34 -14.01
N GLU A 91 8.42 -4.79 -13.85
CA GLU A 91 8.18 -3.35 -13.89
C GLU A 91 8.40 -2.70 -12.52
N ILE A 92 8.76 -1.42 -12.52
CA ILE A 92 8.78 -0.61 -11.30
C ILE A 92 7.39 0.00 -11.15
N ILE A 93 6.68 -0.37 -10.07
CA ILE A 93 5.28 -0.03 -9.84
C ILE A 93 5.14 0.67 -8.49
N ALA A 94 4.42 1.79 -8.45
CA ALA A 94 3.98 2.36 -7.19
C ALA A 94 2.60 1.79 -6.81
N LEU A 95 2.47 1.29 -5.59
CA LEU A 95 1.22 0.85 -4.98
C LEU A 95 0.74 1.93 -4.02
N VAL A 96 -0.53 2.28 -4.09
CA VAL A 96 -1.17 3.28 -3.22
C VAL A 96 -2.46 2.70 -2.69
N ASP A 97 -2.50 2.41 -1.40
CA ASP A 97 -3.68 1.87 -0.71
C ASP A 97 -4.35 2.98 0.09
N VAL A 98 -5.45 3.52 -0.43
CA VAL A 98 -6.18 4.64 0.17
C VAL A 98 -7.30 4.10 1.05
N GLY A 99 -6.96 3.91 2.32
CA GLY A 99 -7.89 3.44 3.35
C GLY A 99 -8.78 4.55 3.91
N GLY A 100 -9.51 4.23 4.99
CA GLY A 100 -10.36 5.21 5.69
C GLY A 100 -9.54 6.29 6.41
N GLU A 101 -8.60 5.89 7.27
CA GLU A 101 -7.84 6.79 8.15
C GLU A 101 -6.42 7.09 7.66
N LYS A 102 -5.89 6.23 6.80
CA LYS A 102 -4.51 6.35 6.31
C LYS A 102 -4.37 5.88 4.87
N THR A 103 -3.36 6.40 4.21
CA THR A 103 -2.89 5.92 2.92
C THR A 103 -1.52 5.29 3.09
N ASN A 104 -1.36 4.06 2.59
CA ASN A 104 -0.09 3.35 2.55
C ASN A 104 0.45 3.37 1.12
N ILE A 105 1.76 3.49 1.00
CA ILE A 105 2.46 3.60 -0.28
C ILE A 105 3.58 2.57 -0.31
N ALA A 106 3.76 1.90 -1.43
CA ALA A 106 4.94 1.06 -1.65
C ALA A 106 5.50 1.26 -3.06
N ILE A 107 6.81 1.15 -3.20
CA ILE A 107 7.47 0.99 -4.49
C ILE A 107 7.88 -0.47 -4.63
N PHE A 108 7.35 -1.10 -5.66
CA PHE A 108 7.63 -2.48 -6.03
C PHE A 108 8.61 -2.50 -7.21
N ASP A 109 9.71 -3.20 -7.04
CA ASP A 109 10.67 -3.58 -8.07
C ASP A 109 11.13 -5.01 -7.78
N LYS A 110 10.48 -6.00 -8.42
CA LYS A 110 10.58 -7.43 -8.14
C LYS A 110 10.15 -7.84 -6.73
N ALA A 111 10.24 -6.92 -5.78
CA ALA A 111 9.77 -7.00 -4.40
C ALA A 111 9.40 -5.59 -3.91
N ILE A 112 8.78 -5.48 -2.75
CA ILE A 112 8.59 -4.18 -2.11
C ILE A 112 9.96 -3.66 -1.65
N ARG A 113 10.36 -2.49 -2.17
CA ARG A 113 11.65 -1.85 -1.86
C ARG A 113 11.51 -0.68 -0.90
N ILE A 114 10.45 0.07 -1.03
CA ILE A 114 10.16 1.27 -0.22
C ILE A 114 8.73 1.16 0.27
N THR A 115 8.51 1.56 1.51
CA THR A 115 7.18 1.73 2.08
C THR A 115 7.06 3.10 2.72
N GLY A 116 5.87 3.68 2.67
CA GLY A 116 5.52 4.92 3.34
C GLY A 116 4.06 4.88 3.79
N SER A 117 3.73 5.75 4.71
CA SER A 117 2.36 5.89 5.20
C SER A 117 2.10 7.34 5.59
N ILE A 118 0.90 7.82 5.31
CA ILE A 118 0.43 9.14 5.73
C ILE A 118 -0.93 8.97 6.42
N PRO A 119 -1.17 9.62 7.58
CA PRO A 119 -2.44 9.58 8.28
C PRO A 119 -3.48 10.48 7.58
N LYS A 120 -3.78 10.16 6.33
CA LYS A 120 -4.79 10.79 5.46
C LYS A 120 -5.51 9.71 4.67
N GLY A 121 -6.83 9.81 4.63
CA GLY A 121 -7.66 8.86 3.91
C GLY A 121 -9.09 9.35 3.71
N GLY A 122 -10.01 8.42 3.49
CA GLY A 122 -11.40 8.72 3.19
C GLY A 122 -12.13 9.51 4.26
N VAL A 123 -11.80 9.30 5.52
CA VAL A 123 -12.38 10.04 6.66
C VAL A 123 -12.02 11.53 6.57
N ASP A 124 -10.77 11.85 6.16
CA ASP A 124 -10.36 13.24 5.97
C ASP A 124 -11.11 13.88 4.80
N PHE A 125 -11.32 13.14 3.71
CA PHE A 125 -12.10 13.60 2.56
C PHE A 125 -13.54 13.91 2.99
N THR A 126 -14.19 12.99 3.68
CA THR A 126 -15.57 13.14 4.15
C THR A 126 -15.70 14.30 5.11
N ARG A 127 -14.77 14.44 6.06
CA ARG A 127 -14.74 15.56 7.01
C ARG A 127 -14.58 16.90 6.30
N SER A 128 -13.65 17.00 5.36
CA SER A 128 -13.43 18.23 4.58
C SER A 128 -14.66 18.63 3.78
N ILE A 129 -15.39 17.66 3.21
CA ILE A 129 -16.68 17.92 2.52
C ILE A 129 -17.73 18.40 3.50
N SER A 130 -17.89 17.71 4.64
CA SER A 130 -18.85 18.05 5.70
C SER A 130 -18.66 19.49 6.18
N GLU A 131 -17.43 19.86 6.52
CA GLU A 131 -17.07 21.20 7.01
C GLU A 131 -17.29 22.29 5.96
N LYS A 132 -16.80 22.06 4.73
CA LYS A 132 -16.86 23.06 3.65
C LYS A 132 -18.26 23.28 3.12
N LEU A 133 -19.06 22.22 3.02
CA LEU A 133 -20.42 22.27 2.48
C LEU A 133 -21.49 22.38 3.57
N LYS A 134 -21.12 22.32 4.84
CA LYS A 134 -22.02 22.34 6.01
C LYS A 134 -23.04 21.20 5.98
N LEU A 135 -22.59 20.01 5.60
CA LEU A 135 -23.37 18.79 5.56
C LEU A 135 -23.09 17.94 6.80
N ASN A 136 -23.99 17.05 7.17
CA ASN A 136 -23.65 16.01 8.13
C ASN A 136 -22.69 14.97 7.50
N ILE A 137 -22.07 14.15 8.34
CA ILE A 137 -21.02 13.19 7.90
C ILE A 137 -21.59 12.16 6.90
N LEU A 138 -22.83 11.70 7.09
CA LEU A 138 -23.43 10.70 6.20
C LEU A 138 -23.71 11.30 4.80
N GLU A 139 -24.27 12.51 4.76
CA GLU A 139 -24.50 13.23 3.49
C GLU A 139 -23.16 13.53 2.78
N ALA A 140 -22.12 13.91 3.53
CA ALA A 140 -20.80 14.17 2.99
C ALA A 140 -20.15 12.88 2.43
N GLU A 141 -20.30 11.76 3.11
CA GLU A 141 -19.82 10.44 2.66
C GLU A 141 -20.55 9.99 1.38
N GLU A 142 -21.87 10.14 1.35
CA GLU A 142 -22.67 9.82 0.18
C GLU A 142 -22.26 10.69 -1.02
N LEU A 143 -22.09 11.98 -0.82
CA LEU A 143 -21.68 12.93 -1.84
C LEU A 143 -20.28 12.60 -2.38
N LYS A 144 -19.33 12.26 -1.51
CA LYS A 144 -17.99 11.79 -1.88
C LYS A 144 -18.06 10.58 -2.81
N ASN A 145 -18.86 9.57 -2.42
CA ASN A 145 -18.91 8.29 -3.11
C ASN A 145 -19.69 8.35 -4.44
N HIS A 146 -20.68 9.24 -4.55
CA HIS A 146 -21.51 9.34 -5.75
C HIS A 146 -21.06 10.42 -6.73
N GLU A 147 -20.69 11.61 -6.25
CA GLU A 147 -20.27 12.69 -7.13
C GLU A 147 -18.75 12.72 -7.32
N GLY A 148 -17.99 12.53 -6.25
CA GLY A 148 -16.53 12.58 -6.30
C GLY A 148 -16.00 13.90 -6.90
N LEU A 149 -14.94 13.80 -7.69
CA LEU A 149 -14.26 14.97 -8.28
C LEU A 149 -14.95 15.55 -9.52
N PRO A 150 -15.63 14.77 -10.38
CA PRO A 150 -16.33 15.30 -11.56
C PRO A 150 -17.64 16.03 -11.26
N GLY A 151 -18.04 16.13 -9.98
CA GLY A 151 -19.32 16.72 -9.56
C GLY A 151 -19.62 18.09 -10.17
N LYS A 152 -20.90 18.39 -10.38
CA LYS A 152 -21.41 19.54 -11.16
C LYS A 152 -20.88 20.91 -10.72
N ASN A 153 -20.38 21.05 -9.49
CA ASN A 153 -20.00 22.35 -8.91
C ASN A 153 -18.55 22.45 -8.44
N ASN A 154 -17.70 21.48 -8.72
CA ASN A 154 -16.33 21.38 -8.21
C ASN A 154 -16.17 21.48 -6.67
N LYS A 155 -17.26 21.70 -5.92
CA LYS A 155 -17.21 21.93 -4.48
C LYS A 155 -16.68 20.73 -3.69
N VAL A 156 -17.03 19.52 -4.12
CA VAL A 156 -16.53 18.27 -3.53
C VAL A 156 -15.04 18.15 -3.79
N LYS A 157 -14.63 18.32 -5.05
CA LYS A 157 -13.22 18.36 -5.45
C LYS A 157 -12.43 19.37 -4.61
N ASP A 158 -12.91 20.62 -4.57
CA ASP A 158 -12.25 21.70 -3.83
C ASP A 158 -12.17 21.45 -2.32
N ALA A 159 -13.08 20.64 -1.77
CA ALA A 159 -13.04 20.23 -0.38
C ALA A 159 -11.99 19.15 -0.13
N MET A 160 -11.88 18.17 -1.03
CA MET A 160 -10.97 17.03 -0.90
C MET A 160 -9.53 17.37 -1.32
N GLU A 161 -9.34 18.34 -2.23
CA GLU A 161 -8.06 18.60 -2.89
C GLU A 161 -6.89 18.81 -1.90
N PRO A 162 -7.01 19.55 -0.78
CA PRO A 162 -5.89 19.72 0.15
C PRO A 162 -5.36 18.38 0.67
N ALA A 163 -6.24 17.48 1.14
CA ALA A 163 -5.84 16.17 1.65
C ALA A 163 -5.29 15.25 0.53
N MET A 164 -5.84 15.33 -0.67
CA MET A 164 -5.33 14.59 -1.83
C MET A 164 -3.93 15.07 -2.22
N LEU A 165 -3.64 16.37 -2.15
CA LEU A 165 -2.32 16.91 -2.45
C LEU A 165 -1.25 16.44 -1.46
N GLU A 166 -1.61 16.28 -0.17
CA GLU A 166 -0.71 15.68 0.82
C GLU A 166 -0.37 14.22 0.44
N ILE A 167 -1.36 13.42 0.03
CA ILE A 167 -1.13 12.05 -0.44
C ILE A 167 -0.21 12.03 -1.67
N ILE A 168 -0.45 12.93 -2.64
CA ILE A 168 0.37 13.06 -3.85
C ILE A 168 1.82 13.42 -3.51
N ALA A 169 2.01 14.34 -2.56
CA ALA A 169 3.34 14.72 -2.10
C ALA A 169 4.10 13.52 -1.52
N GLU A 170 3.43 12.68 -0.72
CA GLU A 170 4.05 11.49 -0.16
C GLU A 170 4.33 10.41 -1.23
N ILE A 171 3.46 10.25 -2.24
CA ILE A 171 3.73 9.37 -3.39
C ILE A 171 5.01 9.84 -4.12
N LYS A 172 5.10 11.13 -4.43
CA LYS A 172 6.29 11.71 -5.11
C LYS A 172 7.55 11.55 -4.28
N LYS A 173 7.47 11.74 -2.97
CA LYS A 173 8.58 11.55 -2.04
C LYS A 173 9.06 10.09 -2.04
N ALA A 174 8.16 9.12 -1.97
CA ALA A 174 8.51 7.70 -2.05
C ALA A 174 9.19 7.34 -3.38
N ILE A 175 8.69 7.86 -4.50
CA ILE A 175 9.27 7.67 -5.83
C ILE A 175 10.69 8.27 -5.90
N ASN A 176 10.86 9.51 -5.46
CA ASN A 176 12.16 10.19 -5.47
C ASN A 176 13.17 9.45 -4.60
N TYR A 177 12.76 9.07 -3.39
CA TYR A 177 13.61 8.32 -2.47
C TYR A 177 14.07 6.98 -3.05
N TYR A 178 13.17 6.27 -3.77
CA TYR A 178 13.54 5.04 -4.46
C TYR A 178 14.64 5.28 -5.50
N PHE A 179 14.50 6.29 -6.35
CA PHE A 179 15.52 6.58 -7.39
C PHE A 179 16.84 7.09 -6.81
N GLU A 180 16.81 7.85 -5.73
CA GLU A 180 18.02 8.29 -5.02
C GLU A 180 18.78 7.10 -4.41
N LYS A 181 18.07 6.17 -3.79
CA LYS A 181 18.68 4.99 -3.13
C LYS A 181 19.22 3.95 -4.11
N THR A 182 18.57 3.77 -5.24
CA THR A 182 18.93 2.70 -6.17
C THR A 182 19.98 3.11 -7.19
N ASN A 183 20.43 4.40 -7.20
CA ASN A 183 21.23 4.94 -8.29
C ASN A 183 20.69 4.53 -9.67
N ALA A 184 19.38 4.33 -9.74
CA ALA A 184 18.74 3.78 -10.91
C ALA A 184 19.10 4.62 -12.13
N ASN A 185 19.43 3.94 -13.20
CA ASN A 185 19.79 4.55 -14.47
C ASN A 185 18.80 5.69 -14.77
N LYS A 186 19.26 6.86 -15.22
CA LYS A 186 18.41 8.04 -15.55
C LYS A 186 17.23 7.73 -16.47
N LYS A 187 17.19 6.53 -17.06
CA LYS A 187 16.10 6.01 -17.90
C LYS A 187 15.06 5.18 -17.15
N ALA A 188 15.31 4.79 -15.90
CA ALA A 188 14.35 4.04 -15.12
C ALA A 188 13.20 4.96 -14.69
N GLN A 189 11.97 4.51 -14.89
CA GLN A 189 10.75 5.26 -14.56
C GLN A 189 9.75 4.35 -13.87
N ILE A 190 8.90 4.93 -13.03
CA ILE A 190 7.72 4.23 -12.55
C ILE A 190 6.81 3.97 -13.74
N SER A 191 6.52 2.70 -14.02
CA SER A 191 5.68 2.31 -15.18
C SER A 191 4.22 2.68 -14.97
N LYS A 192 3.75 2.56 -13.74
CA LYS A 192 2.37 2.89 -13.35
C LYS A 192 2.22 3.03 -11.83
N VAL A 193 1.16 3.70 -11.44
CA VAL A 193 0.63 3.71 -10.07
C VAL A 193 -0.61 2.82 -10.05
N LEU A 194 -0.68 1.86 -9.13
CA LEU A 194 -1.87 1.05 -8.87
C LEU A 194 -2.52 1.52 -7.57
N VAL A 195 -3.76 1.98 -7.66
CA VAL A 195 -4.53 2.53 -6.53
C VAL A 195 -5.50 1.48 -6.02
N CYS A 196 -5.42 1.17 -4.73
CA CYS A 196 -6.24 0.20 -4.01
C CYS A 196 -6.93 0.86 -2.81
N GLY A 197 -7.67 0.07 -2.04
CA GLY A 197 -8.43 0.56 -0.91
C GLY A 197 -9.81 1.11 -1.31
N GLY A 198 -10.68 1.31 -0.32
CA GLY A 198 -12.06 1.73 -0.58
C GLY A 198 -12.18 3.08 -1.30
N ASN A 199 -11.24 3.99 -1.06
CA ASN A 199 -11.28 5.33 -1.68
C ASN A 199 -10.72 5.35 -3.11
N ALA A 200 -10.15 4.27 -3.62
CA ALA A 200 -9.81 4.13 -5.04
C ALA A 200 -11.06 4.24 -5.94
N SER A 201 -12.23 3.93 -5.39
CA SER A 201 -13.51 3.95 -6.11
C SER A 201 -14.20 5.31 -6.14
N VAL A 202 -13.65 6.31 -5.44
CA VAL A 202 -14.20 7.68 -5.48
C VAL A 202 -14.09 8.22 -6.92
N PRO A 203 -15.21 8.65 -7.51
CA PRO A 203 -15.20 9.09 -8.92
C PRO A 203 -14.16 10.17 -9.19
N GLY A 204 -13.34 9.98 -10.24
CA GLY A 204 -12.30 10.92 -10.67
C GLY A 204 -11.03 10.93 -9.82
N PHE A 205 -10.96 10.15 -8.73
CA PHE A 205 -9.78 10.15 -7.85
C PHE A 205 -8.53 9.57 -8.52
N VAL A 206 -8.67 8.45 -9.23
CA VAL A 206 -7.56 7.78 -9.91
C VAL A 206 -7.01 8.68 -11.03
N GLU A 207 -7.89 9.31 -11.80
CA GLU A 207 -7.55 10.26 -12.86
C GLU A 207 -6.79 11.46 -12.29
N PHE A 208 -7.30 12.03 -11.19
CA PHE A 208 -6.65 13.16 -10.51
C PHE A 208 -5.24 12.81 -10.02
N LEU A 209 -5.05 11.63 -9.43
CA LEU A 209 -3.72 11.15 -9.05
C LEU A 209 -2.80 11.04 -10.28
N GLY A 210 -3.29 10.51 -11.39
CA GLY A 210 -2.54 10.39 -12.65
C GLY A 210 -2.08 11.75 -13.19
N GLU A 211 -2.99 12.72 -13.25
CA GLU A 211 -2.70 14.10 -13.71
C GLU A 211 -1.66 14.77 -12.81
N ARG A 212 -1.78 14.63 -11.49
CA ARG A 212 -0.92 15.32 -10.53
C ARG A 212 0.44 14.65 -10.33
N THR A 213 0.54 13.34 -10.50
CA THR A 213 1.81 12.61 -10.42
C THR A 213 2.58 12.63 -11.74
N GLY A 214 1.88 12.76 -12.86
CA GLY A 214 2.45 12.63 -14.22
C GLY A 214 2.77 11.17 -14.57
N VAL A 215 2.28 10.19 -13.79
CA VAL A 215 2.50 8.76 -14.00
C VAL A 215 1.16 8.11 -14.39
N LYS A 216 1.20 7.16 -15.30
CA LYS A 216 0.03 6.34 -15.63
C LYS A 216 -0.55 5.72 -14.37
N THR A 217 -1.77 6.12 -13.99
CA THR A 217 -2.42 5.67 -12.77
C THR A 217 -3.65 4.83 -13.12
N LEU A 218 -3.80 3.70 -12.46
CA LEU A 218 -4.87 2.74 -12.70
C LEU A 218 -5.44 2.26 -11.38
N MET A 219 -6.72 1.96 -11.37
CA MET A 219 -7.33 1.20 -10.26
C MET A 219 -6.76 -0.22 -10.22
N GLY A 220 -6.31 -0.66 -9.04
CA GLY A 220 -5.82 -2.02 -8.82
C GLY A 220 -6.93 -3.04 -9.06
N ASN A 221 -6.62 -4.09 -9.82
CA ASN A 221 -7.53 -5.20 -10.03
C ASN A 221 -7.13 -6.36 -9.12
N PRO A 222 -7.85 -6.65 -8.02
CA PRO A 222 -7.48 -7.71 -7.10
C PRO A 222 -7.63 -9.13 -7.68
N TRP A 223 -8.31 -9.25 -8.82
CA TRP A 223 -8.52 -10.51 -9.53
C TRP A 223 -7.45 -10.81 -10.59
N ALA A 224 -6.41 -9.97 -10.67
CA ALA A 224 -5.42 -10.05 -11.75
C ALA A 224 -4.67 -11.39 -11.83
N ASN A 225 -4.52 -12.09 -10.69
CA ASN A 225 -3.71 -13.29 -10.55
C ASN A 225 -4.52 -14.54 -10.16
N ILE A 226 -5.85 -14.44 -10.09
CA ILE A 226 -6.72 -15.57 -9.72
C ILE A 226 -7.85 -15.76 -10.73
N SER A 227 -8.32 -17.00 -10.84
CA SER A 227 -9.53 -17.33 -11.59
C SER A 227 -10.72 -17.29 -10.63
N VAL A 228 -11.72 -16.52 -10.96
CA VAL A 228 -12.95 -16.41 -10.16
C VAL A 228 -14.05 -17.36 -10.60
N TYR A 229 -13.83 -18.13 -11.70
CA TYR A 229 -14.80 -19.11 -12.17
C TYR A 229 -14.97 -20.27 -11.15
N PRO A 230 -16.19 -20.71 -10.83
CA PRO A 230 -17.50 -20.28 -11.37
C PRO A 230 -18.17 -19.12 -10.59
N LEU A 231 -17.49 -18.50 -9.66
CA LEU A 231 -18.05 -17.40 -8.84
C LEU A 231 -18.20 -16.11 -9.65
N LYS A 232 -19.20 -15.32 -9.30
CA LYS A 232 -19.31 -13.95 -9.82
C LYS A 232 -18.35 -13.05 -9.03
N PRO A 233 -17.41 -12.36 -9.67
CA PRO A 233 -16.56 -11.42 -8.97
C PRO A 233 -17.37 -10.22 -8.42
N VAL A 234 -16.88 -9.62 -7.35
CA VAL A 234 -17.39 -8.35 -6.84
C VAL A 234 -17.31 -7.29 -7.96
N PRO A 235 -18.30 -6.37 -8.05
CA PRO A 235 -18.27 -5.29 -9.04
C PRO A 235 -16.93 -4.55 -9.04
N LYS A 236 -16.48 -4.11 -10.22
CA LYS A 236 -15.16 -3.49 -10.39
C LYS A 236 -14.90 -2.31 -9.47
N LEU A 237 -15.93 -1.50 -9.20
CA LEU A 237 -15.82 -0.34 -8.31
C LEU A 237 -15.71 -0.70 -6.83
N GLU A 238 -16.21 -1.87 -6.42
CA GLU A 238 -16.12 -2.35 -5.05
C GLU A 238 -14.88 -3.22 -4.80
N ALA A 239 -14.35 -3.83 -5.85
CA ALA A 239 -13.25 -4.77 -5.77
C ALA A 239 -11.99 -4.22 -5.05
N PRO A 240 -11.58 -2.95 -5.22
CA PRO A 240 -10.38 -2.42 -4.56
C PRO A 240 -10.40 -2.46 -3.04
N MET A 241 -11.58 -2.43 -2.40
CA MET A 241 -11.70 -2.51 -0.93
C MET A 241 -11.35 -3.89 -0.38
N TYR A 242 -11.46 -4.94 -1.19
CA TYR A 242 -11.15 -6.33 -0.81
C TYR A 242 -9.74 -6.76 -1.16
N THR A 243 -8.91 -5.88 -1.71
CA THR A 243 -7.58 -6.22 -2.23
C THR A 243 -6.69 -6.92 -1.21
N THR A 244 -6.64 -6.41 0.02
CA THR A 244 -5.86 -7.03 1.11
C THR A 244 -6.36 -8.43 1.45
N ALA A 245 -7.67 -8.60 1.61
CA ALA A 245 -8.26 -9.90 1.94
C ALA A 245 -8.02 -10.94 0.84
N ILE A 246 -8.18 -10.53 -0.42
CA ILE A 246 -7.90 -11.41 -1.57
C ILE A 246 -6.42 -11.79 -1.62
N GLY A 247 -5.52 -10.82 -1.43
CA GLY A 247 -4.09 -11.08 -1.41
C GLY A 247 -3.66 -11.99 -0.26
N LEU A 248 -4.27 -11.87 0.91
CA LEU A 248 -4.06 -12.79 2.05
C LEU A 248 -4.52 -14.21 1.70
N ALA A 249 -5.70 -14.37 1.13
CA ALA A 249 -6.23 -15.68 0.72
C ALA A 249 -5.35 -16.38 -0.32
N MET A 250 -4.57 -15.65 -1.09
CA MET A 250 -3.62 -16.20 -2.07
C MET A 250 -2.31 -16.70 -1.44
N LYS A 251 -2.05 -16.45 -0.16
CA LYS A 251 -0.77 -16.78 0.54
C LYS A 251 -0.72 -18.26 0.94
N GLY A 252 -1.37 -19.14 0.57
CA GLY A 252 -1.28 -20.56 0.95
C GLY A 252 -1.30 -21.50 -0.25
N ASN A 253 -1.31 -20.94 -1.45
CA ASN A 253 -1.43 -21.70 -2.70
C ASN A 253 -0.13 -21.66 -3.50
#